data_1373673b85c1a7de2ae3b443a934bbad
#
_entry.id   1373673b85c1a7de2ae3b443a934bbad
#
_cell.length_a   1.000
_cell.length_b   1.000
_cell.length_c   1.000
_cell.angle_alpha   90.00
_cell.angle_beta   90.00
_cell.angle_gamma   90.00
#
_symmetry.space_group_name_H-M   'P 1'
#
loop_
_entity.id
_entity.type
_entity.pdbx_description
1 polymer ?
#
loop_
_entity_poly.entity_id
_entity_poly.type
_entity_poly.pdbx_seq_one_letter_code
_entity_poly.pdbx_strand_id
1 'polypeptide(L)'
;MAIGDVRTSARNQRKQAVEGMRTHMNLDSKWVPMKWPCGPLEIARRNKSQSINADLRETLEAWRQPSSLELLKGTPINCLIVDWAYGEPEDSAQQLALKSLLEAGRRLGISFVGNVAMKEGSGAAVAAGRAAGLSGVMLGDTSVQSSDLPAILQFPRDKVAWETASSIFSSTDNVWPGLNLETMKGDTANAGPTGIPWVNSNGWFSLLAGELAPGKMLWLDIDPPDSSNVLHPADYCLAIADSQAYGSRWIISLDDKLRAALRKGNSQAKGIWEKMCEALAFFESHGEWEAFKPQGILAVISDFRGENASLSGEVLNLLNRRQVQFQIQERSRSLPALTKGLKAILWLDKEAPSAEQHSKLLAFVRPGGLVIAAAYWGPPEVKPTIKDPSLQYKMYNVGKGQIAVAEEGFQDPYQVAVDSHLLVSRRNDLVRLYNPESTNCRSSIDPGHRKRLVQVLNYSSNPADSVTLWVNTRAVSARLWGPGTKDAFTVRGVAAAPGTDFGLPPISVYCALEFEGSNL
;
A
#
# COMPACT_ATOMS: atom_id res chain seq x y z
N MET A 1 27.87 -7.22 -51.15
CA MET A 1 26.51 -6.63 -51.02
C MET A 1 25.57 -7.75 -50.59
N ALA A 2 25.39 -8.07 -49.31
CA ALA A 2 24.35 -8.97 -48.77
C ALA A 2 24.49 -9.27 -47.27
N ILE A 3 24.92 -8.31 -46.44
CA ILE A 3 24.97 -8.48 -44.96
C ILE A 3 24.07 -7.44 -44.22
N GLY A 4 23.49 -6.49 -44.96
CA GLY A 4 22.63 -5.45 -44.40
C GLY A 4 21.18 -5.85 -44.11
N ASP A 5 20.61 -6.78 -44.88
CA ASP A 5 19.17 -7.07 -44.85
C ASP A 5 18.70 -8.04 -43.75
N VAL A 6 19.61 -8.91 -43.26
CA VAL A 6 19.22 -9.90 -42.23
C VAL A 6 19.06 -9.27 -40.84
N ARG A 7 19.82 -8.22 -40.53
CA ARG A 7 19.72 -7.52 -39.24
C ARG A 7 18.49 -6.63 -39.13
N THR A 8 18.00 -6.08 -40.24
CA THR A 8 16.79 -5.26 -40.28
C THR A 8 15.52 -6.09 -40.16
N SER A 9 15.51 -7.29 -40.77
CA SER A 9 14.40 -8.23 -40.66
C SER A 9 14.25 -8.78 -39.22
N ALA A 10 15.33 -9.17 -38.56
CA ALA A 10 15.28 -9.67 -37.18
C ALA A 10 14.86 -8.58 -36.17
N ARG A 11 15.23 -7.32 -36.43
CA ARG A 11 14.82 -6.17 -35.58
C ARG A 11 13.35 -5.81 -35.78
N ASN A 12 12.81 -5.94 -36.99
CA ASN A 12 11.41 -5.73 -37.29
C ASN A 12 10.54 -6.88 -36.79
N GLN A 13 11.00 -8.14 -36.88
CA GLN A 13 10.30 -9.28 -36.28
C GLN A 13 10.29 -9.22 -34.74
N ARG A 14 11.35 -8.76 -34.10
CA ARG A 14 11.34 -8.49 -32.65
C ARG A 14 10.44 -7.31 -32.27
N LYS A 15 10.39 -6.23 -33.09
CA LYS A 15 9.42 -5.15 -32.86
C LYS A 15 7.98 -5.60 -33.05
N GLN A 16 7.68 -6.38 -34.10
CA GLN A 16 6.33 -6.93 -34.32
C GLN A 16 5.96 -7.98 -33.26
N ALA A 17 6.90 -8.81 -32.78
CA ALA A 17 6.66 -9.70 -31.65
C ALA A 17 6.44 -8.96 -30.33
N VAL A 18 7.13 -7.84 -30.11
CA VAL A 18 6.93 -6.96 -28.94
C VAL A 18 5.66 -6.11 -29.07
N GLU A 19 5.27 -5.70 -30.27
CA GLU A 19 3.99 -5.03 -30.53
C GLU A 19 2.82 -6.03 -30.53
N GLY A 20 2.98 -7.24 -31.05
CA GLY A 20 2.00 -8.32 -30.96
C GLY A 20 1.79 -8.85 -29.52
N MET A 21 2.80 -8.72 -28.62
CA MET A 21 2.66 -8.98 -27.20
C MET A 21 2.00 -7.84 -26.41
N ARG A 22 1.78 -6.68 -27.02
CA ARG A 22 1.18 -5.50 -26.37
C ARG A 22 -0.34 -5.37 -26.50
N THR A 23 -1.02 -6.30 -27.12
CA THR A 23 -2.48 -6.42 -27.01
C THR A 23 -2.90 -7.23 -25.79
N HIS A 24 -2.20 -7.07 -24.64
CA HIS A 24 -2.80 -7.45 -23.38
C HIS A 24 -3.93 -6.45 -23.10
N MET A 25 -5.16 -6.96 -23.01
CA MET A 25 -6.29 -6.17 -22.53
C MET A 25 -5.92 -5.66 -21.14
N ASN A 26 -5.59 -4.36 -21.05
CA ASN A 26 -5.26 -3.74 -19.78
C ASN A 26 -6.49 -3.77 -18.89
N LEU A 27 -6.32 -4.25 -17.67
CA LEU A 27 -7.30 -4.07 -16.61
C LEU A 27 -7.49 -2.57 -16.35
N ASP A 28 -8.70 -2.16 -16.06
CA ASP A 28 -8.98 -0.76 -15.75
C ASP A 28 -8.43 -0.42 -14.37
N SER A 29 -7.36 0.37 -14.32
CA SER A 29 -6.76 0.83 -13.06
C SER A 29 -7.70 1.70 -12.22
N LYS A 30 -8.79 2.19 -12.80
CA LYS A 30 -9.82 2.96 -12.09
C LYS A 30 -10.87 2.10 -11.41
N TRP A 31 -10.74 0.78 -11.47
CA TRP A 31 -11.65 -0.09 -10.73
C TRP A 31 -11.53 0.14 -9.22
N VAL A 32 -12.68 0.34 -8.58
CA VAL A 32 -12.85 0.34 -7.12
C VAL A 32 -13.43 -1.02 -6.74
N PRO A 33 -12.60 -1.98 -6.29
CA PRO A 33 -12.98 -3.36 -6.13
C PRO A 33 -13.73 -3.63 -4.82
N MET A 34 -14.74 -4.50 -4.89
CA MET A 34 -15.46 -4.98 -3.72
C MET A 34 -15.70 -6.48 -3.81
N LYS A 35 -15.45 -7.22 -2.74
CA LYS A 35 -15.88 -8.62 -2.60
C LYS A 35 -17.41 -8.68 -2.55
N TRP A 36 -17.97 -9.54 -3.39
CA TRP A 36 -19.42 -9.76 -3.48
C TRP A 36 -19.77 -11.22 -3.22
N PRO A 37 -19.64 -11.69 -1.96
CA PRO A 37 -19.88 -13.08 -1.61
C PRO A 37 -21.36 -13.41 -1.72
N CYS A 38 -21.67 -14.37 -2.58
CA CYS A 38 -23.05 -14.79 -2.84
C CYS A 38 -23.10 -16.15 -3.55
N GLY A 39 -24.25 -16.78 -3.50
CA GLY A 39 -24.59 -17.97 -4.28
C GLY A 39 -24.15 -19.31 -3.67
N PRO A 40 -24.38 -20.41 -4.45
CA PRO A 40 -24.24 -21.78 -3.94
C PRO A 40 -22.81 -22.14 -3.49
N LEU A 41 -21.80 -21.70 -4.23
CA LEU A 41 -20.39 -22.01 -3.94
C LEU A 41 -19.95 -21.40 -2.61
N GLU A 42 -20.29 -20.13 -2.38
CA GLU A 42 -19.96 -19.46 -1.11
C GLU A 42 -20.71 -20.11 0.07
N ILE A 43 -21.98 -20.48 -0.12
CA ILE A 43 -22.76 -21.21 0.89
C ILE A 43 -22.11 -22.56 1.21
N ALA A 44 -21.70 -23.33 0.21
CA ALA A 44 -21.08 -24.63 0.39
C ALA A 44 -19.73 -24.51 1.11
N ARG A 45 -18.89 -23.54 0.72
CA ARG A 45 -17.58 -23.30 1.35
C ARG A 45 -17.71 -22.95 2.82
N ARG A 46 -18.62 -22.05 3.15
CA ARG A 46 -18.85 -21.66 4.55
C ARG A 46 -19.41 -22.82 5.39
N ASN A 47 -20.28 -23.64 4.83
CA ASN A 47 -20.78 -24.84 5.53
C ASN A 47 -19.67 -25.86 5.84
N LYS A 48 -18.56 -25.87 5.06
CA LYS A 48 -17.39 -26.73 5.35
C LYS A 48 -16.58 -26.21 6.54
N SER A 49 -16.53 -24.90 6.74
CA SER A 49 -15.74 -24.26 7.81
C SER A 49 -16.53 -24.06 9.10
N GLN A 50 -17.83 -23.77 8.99
CA GLN A 50 -18.73 -23.53 10.12
C GLN A 50 -20.19 -23.70 9.70
N SER A 51 -21.08 -23.99 10.66
CA SER A 51 -22.51 -24.04 10.37
C SER A 51 -23.06 -22.65 10.04
N ILE A 52 -23.62 -22.48 8.83
CA ILE A 52 -24.26 -21.23 8.42
C ILE A 52 -25.66 -21.14 9.04
N ASN A 53 -25.92 -20.04 9.76
CA ASN A 53 -27.27 -19.75 10.24
C ASN A 53 -28.23 -19.32 9.11
N ALA A 54 -29.52 -19.35 9.38
CA ALA A 54 -30.55 -19.00 8.39
C ALA A 54 -30.40 -17.56 7.85
N ASP A 55 -30.07 -16.60 8.70
CA ASP A 55 -29.94 -15.18 8.33
C ASP A 55 -28.78 -14.94 7.38
N LEU A 56 -27.63 -15.59 7.61
CA LEU A 56 -26.50 -15.52 6.69
C LEU A 56 -26.83 -16.17 5.35
N ARG A 57 -27.48 -17.33 5.36
CA ARG A 57 -27.92 -18.00 4.13
C ARG A 57 -28.86 -17.09 3.30
N GLU A 58 -29.87 -16.50 3.93
CA GLU A 58 -30.76 -15.54 3.28
C GLU A 58 -29.99 -14.32 2.73
N THR A 59 -28.98 -13.85 3.45
CA THR A 59 -28.15 -12.71 3.01
C THR A 59 -27.37 -13.08 1.75
N LEU A 60 -26.70 -14.22 1.71
CA LEU A 60 -25.96 -14.70 0.54
C LEU A 60 -26.87 -14.92 -0.70
N GLU A 61 -28.09 -15.43 -0.46
CA GLU A 61 -29.09 -15.58 -1.52
C GLU A 61 -29.65 -14.24 -2.02
N ALA A 62 -29.86 -13.27 -1.13
CA ALA A 62 -30.32 -11.94 -1.51
C ALA A 62 -29.27 -11.18 -2.31
N TRP A 63 -27.98 -11.30 -1.92
CA TRP A 63 -26.88 -10.63 -2.62
C TRP A 63 -26.62 -11.20 -4.02
N ARG A 64 -27.10 -12.38 -4.32
CA ARG A 64 -27.10 -12.96 -5.66
C ARG A 64 -28.14 -12.33 -6.60
N GLN A 65 -29.16 -11.69 -6.07
CA GLN A 65 -30.24 -11.11 -6.87
C GLN A 65 -29.79 -9.79 -7.54
N PRO A 66 -30.23 -9.51 -8.78
CA PRO A 66 -29.92 -8.25 -9.44
C PRO A 66 -30.31 -6.99 -8.66
N SER A 67 -31.36 -7.06 -7.85
CA SER A 67 -31.81 -5.96 -6.99
C SER A 67 -30.78 -5.54 -5.93
N SER A 68 -29.86 -6.44 -5.56
CA SER A 68 -28.79 -6.11 -4.62
C SER A 68 -27.82 -5.04 -5.14
N LEU A 69 -27.69 -4.92 -6.46
CA LEU A 69 -26.84 -3.91 -7.10
C LEU A 69 -27.36 -2.47 -6.92
N GLU A 70 -28.60 -2.28 -6.46
CA GLU A 70 -29.13 -0.97 -6.09
C GLU A 70 -28.30 -0.30 -4.98
N LEU A 71 -27.66 -1.11 -4.11
CA LEU A 71 -26.74 -0.62 -3.07
C LEU A 71 -25.56 0.16 -3.66
N LEU A 72 -25.17 -0.12 -4.90
CA LEU A 72 -24.01 0.51 -5.54
C LEU A 72 -24.35 1.80 -6.29
N LYS A 73 -25.62 2.13 -6.42
CA LYS A 73 -26.04 3.34 -7.12
C LYS A 73 -25.48 4.60 -6.50
N GLY A 74 -24.79 5.42 -7.31
CA GLY A 74 -24.19 6.66 -6.85
C GLY A 74 -22.94 6.49 -5.99
N THR A 75 -22.43 5.28 -5.86
CA THR A 75 -21.15 5.00 -5.18
C THR A 75 -20.01 4.94 -6.20
N PRO A 76 -18.74 5.11 -5.79
CA PRO A 76 -17.59 4.92 -6.66
C PRO A 76 -17.31 3.45 -7.01
N ILE A 77 -17.94 2.48 -6.33
CA ILE A 77 -17.70 1.06 -6.50
C ILE A 77 -18.19 0.63 -7.88
N ASN A 78 -17.27 0.13 -8.71
CA ASN A 78 -17.54 -0.19 -10.10
C ASN A 78 -16.98 -1.57 -10.53
N CYS A 79 -16.40 -2.33 -9.60
CA CYS A 79 -15.84 -3.64 -9.84
C CYS A 79 -16.21 -4.61 -8.70
N LEU A 80 -16.89 -5.72 -9.04
CA LEU A 80 -17.28 -6.73 -8.06
C LEU A 80 -16.46 -8.00 -8.25
N ILE A 81 -15.91 -8.51 -7.17
CA ILE A 81 -15.18 -9.79 -7.14
C ILE A 81 -16.15 -10.86 -6.63
N VAL A 82 -16.46 -11.83 -7.49
CA VAL A 82 -17.38 -12.93 -7.20
C VAL A 82 -16.64 -14.26 -7.23
N ASP A 83 -17.00 -15.20 -6.37
CA ASP A 83 -16.50 -16.56 -6.44
C ASP A 83 -16.98 -17.20 -7.72
N TRP A 84 -16.05 -17.73 -8.52
CA TRP A 84 -16.35 -18.25 -9.87
C TRP A 84 -16.10 -19.75 -10.00
N ALA A 85 -14.91 -20.21 -9.58
CA ALA A 85 -14.57 -21.62 -9.62
C ALA A 85 -13.47 -21.97 -8.60
N TYR A 86 -13.68 -23.06 -7.88
CA TYR A 86 -12.77 -23.54 -6.84
C TYR A 86 -12.40 -25.02 -7.01
N GLY A 87 -12.86 -25.67 -8.09
CA GLY A 87 -12.77 -27.10 -8.30
C GLY A 87 -13.79 -27.89 -7.45
N GLU A 88 -14.87 -27.24 -7.07
CA GLU A 88 -15.92 -27.80 -6.22
C GLU A 88 -17.15 -28.24 -7.06
N PRO A 89 -17.94 -29.22 -6.56
CA PRO A 89 -19.14 -29.64 -7.25
C PRO A 89 -20.14 -28.52 -7.53
N GLU A 90 -20.13 -27.48 -6.72
CA GLU A 90 -21.01 -26.31 -6.81
C GLU A 90 -20.59 -25.28 -7.86
N ASP A 91 -19.42 -25.40 -8.49
CA ASP A 91 -18.91 -24.42 -9.47
C ASP A 91 -19.90 -24.16 -10.61
N SER A 92 -20.45 -25.21 -11.20
CA SER A 92 -21.44 -25.08 -12.30
C SER A 92 -22.74 -24.43 -11.83
N ALA A 93 -23.21 -24.76 -10.63
CA ALA A 93 -24.40 -24.15 -10.03
C ALA A 93 -24.17 -22.67 -9.73
N GLN A 94 -22.97 -22.32 -9.25
CA GLN A 94 -22.55 -20.92 -9.02
C GLN A 94 -22.57 -20.10 -10.30
N GLN A 95 -21.93 -20.60 -11.36
CA GLN A 95 -21.83 -19.92 -12.65
C GLN A 95 -23.22 -19.66 -13.26
N LEU A 96 -24.11 -20.65 -13.16
CA LEU A 96 -25.51 -20.49 -13.59
C LEU A 96 -26.26 -19.47 -12.72
N ALA A 97 -26.08 -19.53 -11.42
CA ALA A 97 -26.74 -18.65 -10.46
C ALA A 97 -26.34 -17.18 -10.62
N LEU A 98 -25.11 -16.90 -11.05
CA LEU A 98 -24.61 -15.53 -11.25
C LEU A 98 -25.06 -14.88 -12.56
N LYS A 99 -25.61 -15.64 -13.53
CA LYS A 99 -25.92 -15.14 -14.86
C LYS A 99 -26.76 -13.86 -14.85
N SER A 100 -27.86 -13.84 -14.10
CA SER A 100 -28.74 -12.66 -14.02
C SER A 100 -28.08 -11.46 -13.34
N LEU A 101 -27.23 -11.71 -12.34
CA LEU A 101 -26.46 -10.66 -11.64
C LEU A 101 -25.44 -10.02 -12.61
N LEU A 102 -24.69 -10.83 -13.36
CA LEU A 102 -23.71 -10.37 -14.34
C LEU A 102 -24.37 -9.54 -15.46
N GLU A 103 -25.54 -9.99 -15.95
CA GLU A 103 -26.31 -9.25 -16.97
C GLU A 103 -26.81 -7.90 -16.45
N ALA A 104 -27.31 -7.86 -15.22
CA ALA A 104 -27.78 -6.62 -14.60
C ALA A 104 -26.62 -5.65 -14.34
N GLY A 105 -25.50 -6.13 -13.81
CA GLY A 105 -24.34 -5.30 -13.55
C GLY A 105 -23.73 -4.68 -14.80
N ARG A 106 -23.66 -5.44 -15.91
CA ARG A 106 -23.23 -4.87 -17.20
C ARG A 106 -24.08 -3.70 -17.65
N ARG A 107 -25.40 -3.76 -17.46
CA ARG A 107 -26.31 -2.64 -17.78
C ARG A 107 -26.06 -1.40 -16.89
N LEU A 108 -25.53 -1.61 -15.71
CA LEU A 108 -25.16 -0.55 -14.76
C LEU A 108 -23.72 -0.07 -14.91
N GLY A 109 -22.94 -0.64 -15.85
CA GLY A 109 -21.52 -0.31 -16.02
C GLY A 109 -20.60 -0.90 -14.94
N ILE A 110 -21.07 -1.94 -14.24
CA ILE A 110 -20.30 -2.63 -13.19
C ILE A 110 -19.51 -3.77 -13.84
N SER A 111 -18.20 -3.78 -13.60
CA SER A 111 -17.31 -4.85 -13.98
C SER A 111 -17.36 -6.01 -12.99
N PHE A 112 -17.19 -7.25 -13.49
CA PHE A 112 -17.10 -8.42 -12.63
C PHE A 112 -15.78 -9.14 -12.84
N VAL A 113 -15.10 -9.43 -11.74
CA VAL A 113 -13.88 -10.25 -11.68
C VAL A 113 -14.24 -11.58 -11.01
N GLY A 114 -14.01 -12.68 -11.73
CA GLY A 114 -14.23 -14.02 -11.19
C GLY A 114 -13.04 -14.50 -10.37
N ASN A 115 -13.23 -14.82 -9.10
CA ASN A 115 -12.20 -15.46 -8.30
C ASN A 115 -12.11 -16.95 -8.64
N VAL A 116 -10.93 -17.39 -9.10
CA VAL A 116 -10.65 -18.77 -9.52
C VAL A 116 -9.51 -19.31 -8.66
N ALA A 117 -9.87 -20.13 -7.67
CA ALA A 117 -8.93 -20.66 -6.68
C ALA A 117 -8.51 -22.12 -6.92
N MET A 118 -8.79 -22.66 -8.11
CA MET A 118 -8.41 -24.03 -8.49
C MET A 118 -7.01 -24.06 -9.14
N LYS A 119 -6.24 -25.10 -8.81
CA LYS A 119 -4.91 -25.29 -9.41
C LYS A 119 -4.98 -25.94 -10.79
N GLU A 120 -5.85 -26.94 -10.95
CA GLU A 120 -6.05 -27.67 -12.19
C GLU A 120 -7.37 -27.25 -12.85
N GLY A 121 -7.39 -27.18 -14.19
CA GLY A 121 -8.60 -26.82 -14.93
C GLY A 121 -8.93 -25.32 -14.93
N SER A 122 -8.09 -24.46 -14.37
CA SER A 122 -8.29 -23.00 -14.33
C SER A 122 -8.55 -22.40 -15.73
N GLY A 123 -7.91 -22.92 -16.77
CA GLY A 123 -8.14 -22.49 -18.15
C GLY A 123 -9.60 -22.66 -18.63
N ALA A 124 -10.23 -23.79 -18.27
CA ALA A 124 -11.65 -24.02 -18.59
C ALA A 124 -12.56 -23.05 -17.82
N ALA A 125 -12.26 -22.81 -16.54
CA ALA A 125 -13.00 -21.85 -15.71
C ALA A 125 -12.87 -20.42 -16.25
N VAL A 126 -11.69 -20.02 -16.72
CA VAL A 126 -11.43 -18.72 -17.37
C VAL A 126 -12.21 -18.59 -18.68
N ALA A 127 -12.21 -19.63 -19.54
CA ALA A 127 -12.98 -19.65 -20.78
C ALA A 127 -14.49 -19.53 -20.51
N ALA A 128 -15.01 -20.26 -19.51
CA ALA A 128 -16.40 -20.14 -19.06
C ALA A 128 -16.71 -18.72 -18.54
N GLY A 129 -15.79 -18.12 -17.81
CA GLY A 129 -15.91 -16.75 -17.33
C GLY A 129 -16.01 -15.73 -18.47
N ARG A 130 -15.17 -15.87 -19.49
CA ARG A 130 -15.23 -15.05 -20.70
C ARG A 130 -16.59 -15.20 -21.40
N ALA A 131 -17.05 -16.43 -21.59
CA ALA A 131 -18.34 -16.70 -22.21
C ALA A 131 -19.52 -16.11 -21.41
N ALA A 132 -19.42 -16.09 -20.07
CA ALA A 132 -20.40 -15.47 -19.19
C ALA A 132 -20.27 -13.93 -19.16
N GLY A 133 -19.19 -13.35 -19.68
CA GLY A 133 -18.93 -11.91 -19.76
C GLY A 133 -18.34 -11.31 -18.49
N LEU A 134 -17.49 -12.06 -17.80
CA LEU A 134 -16.59 -11.47 -16.80
C LEU A 134 -15.63 -10.47 -17.45
N SER A 135 -15.26 -9.44 -16.72
CA SER A 135 -14.31 -8.40 -17.16
C SER A 135 -12.86 -8.81 -16.89
N GLY A 136 -12.64 -9.76 -16.00
CA GLY A 136 -11.34 -10.30 -15.61
C GLY A 136 -11.48 -11.49 -14.67
N VAL A 137 -10.35 -12.09 -14.33
CA VAL A 137 -10.28 -13.17 -13.35
C VAL A 137 -9.17 -12.89 -12.34
N MET A 138 -9.39 -13.29 -11.09
CA MET A 138 -8.37 -13.30 -10.04
C MET A 138 -7.87 -14.74 -9.89
N LEU A 139 -6.55 -14.91 -9.91
CA LEU A 139 -5.89 -16.21 -9.92
C LEU A 139 -4.82 -16.27 -8.83
N GLY A 140 -4.86 -17.30 -8.00
CA GLY A 140 -3.85 -17.56 -6.97
C GLY A 140 -2.58 -18.25 -7.46
N ASP A 141 -2.50 -18.63 -8.74
CA ASP A 141 -1.35 -19.33 -9.31
C ASP A 141 -0.85 -18.67 -10.60
N THR A 142 0.47 -18.59 -10.72
CA THR A 142 1.17 -18.02 -11.88
C THR A 142 1.20 -18.95 -13.10
N SER A 143 0.73 -20.19 -12.98
CA SER A 143 0.83 -21.21 -14.02
C SER A 143 -0.09 -20.97 -15.23
N VAL A 144 -1.09 -20.10 -15.12
CA VAL A 144 -1.99 -19.76 -16.23
C VAL A 144 -1.36 -18.69 -17.12
N GLN A 145 -0.51 -19.13 -18.04
CA GLN A 145 -0.01 -18.27 -19.12
C GLN A 145 -1.12 -18.04 -20.16
N SER A 146 -1.37 -16.78 -20.46
CA SER A 146 -2.29 -16.27 -21.49
C SER A 146 -3.74 -16.79 -21.39
N SER A 147 -4.53 -16.12 -20.60
CA SER A 147 -5.98 -16.23 -20.72
C SER A 147 -6.51 -15.14 -21.66
N ASP A 148 -7.54 -15.46 -22.42
CA ASP A 148 -8.30 -14.48 -23.21
C ASP A 148 -9.05 -13.45 -22.34
N LEU A 149 -8.95 -13.54 -21.01
CA LEU A 149 -9.41 -12.57 -20.04
C LEU A 149 -8.22 -11.97 -19.28
N PRO A 150 -8.26 -10.67 -18.98
CA PRO A 150 -7.29 -10.04 -18.09
C PRO A 150 -7.23 -10.74 -16.74
N ALA A 151 -6.03 -11.07 -16.29
CA ALA A 151 -5.82 -11.76 -15.01
C ALA A 151 -5.21 -10.84 -13.95
N ILE A 152 -5.79 -10.86 -12.76
CA ILE A 152 -5.24 -10.29 -11.55
C ILE A 152 -4.59 -11.45 -10.79
N LEU A 153 -3.27 -11.40 -10.65
CA LEU A 153 -2.56 -12.42 -9.88
C LEU A 153 -2.61 -12.08 -8.40
N GLN A 154 -2.96 -13.07 -7.59
CA GLN A 154 -3.06 -12.94 -6.14
C GLN A 154 -1.91 -13.69 -5.47
N PHE A 155 -1.24 -13.02 -4.55
CA PHE A 155 -0.07 -13.55 -3.84
C PHE A 155 -0.22 -13.33 -2.32
N PRO A 156 0.27 -14.27 -1.49
CA PRO A 156 0.60 -13.94 -0.11
C PRO A 156 1.60 -12.79 -0.06
N ARG A 157 1.48 -11.92 0.94
CA ARG A 157 2.33 -10.72 1.06
C ARG A 157 3.84 -11.01 1.02
N ASP A 158 4.26 -12.13 1.60
CA ASP A 158 5.65 -12.58 1.64
C ASP A 158 6.15 -13.25 0.35
N LYS A 159 5.26 -13.51 -0.63
CA LYS A 159 5.54 -14.27 -1.86
C LYS A 159 5.17 -13.52 -3.14
N VAL A 160 5.10 -12.20 -3.10
CA VAL A 160 4.71 -11.40 -4.28
C VAL A 160 5.74 -11.55 -5.41
N ALA A 161 5.25 -11.95 -6.59
CA ALA A 161 6.02 -11.90 -7.83
C ALA A 161 5.93 -10.51 -8.45
N TRP A 162 6.90 -9.65 -8.13
CA TRP A 162 6.92 -8.24 -8.53
C TRP A 162 6.96 -8.02 -10.05
N GLU A 163 7.52 -8.98 -10.80
CA GLU A 163 7.66 -8.94 -12.26
C GLU A 163 6.40 -9.39 -13.01
N THR A 164 5.27 -9.56 -12.31
CA THR A 164 4.00 -9.97 -12.94
C THR A 164 3.69 -9.12 -14.18
N ALA A 165 3.12 -9.74 -15.22
CA ALA A 165 2.72 -9.02 -16.44
C ALA A 165 1.41 -8.22 -16.26
N SER A 166 0.63 -8.52 -15.22
CA SER A 166 -0.65 -7.85 -14.95
C SER A 166 -0.45 -6.39 -14.56
N SER A 167 -1.35 -5.51 -15.02
CA SER A 167 -1.41 -4.11 -14.59
C SER A 167 -1.97 -3.93 -13.18
N ILE A 168 -2.69 -4.93 -12.69
CA ILE A 168 -3.22 -5.01 -11.32
C ILE A 168 -2.80 -6.35 -10.74
N PHE A 169 -2.33 -6.37 -9.50
CA PHE A 169 -2.11 -7.58 -8.73
C PHE A 169 -2.68 -7.43 -7.33
N SER A 170 -3.00 -8.55 -6.69
CA SER A 170 -3.58 -8.56 -5.35
C SER A 170 -2.63 -9.23 -4.37
N SER A 171 -2.67 -8.78 -3.12
CA SER A 171 -1.96 -9.41 -2.01
C SER A 171 -2.92 -9.82 -0.91
N THR A 172 -2.73 -11.04 -0.38
CA THR A 172 -3.35 -11.56 0.85
C THR A 172 -2.41 -11.44 2.04
N ASP A 173 -2.84 -11.88 3.20
CA ASP A 173 -2.07 -11.87 4.46
C ASP A 173 -1.63 -10.47 4.90
N ASN A 174 -2.42 -9.48 4.54
CA ASN A 174 -2.27 -8.11 4.98
C ASN A 174 -2.93 -7.90 6.36
N VAL A 175 -2.57 -6.80 7.03
CA VAL A 175 -3.13 -6.47 8.34
C VAL A 175 -4.35 -5.57 8.21
N TRP A 176 -5.37 -5.80 9.04
CA TRP A 176 -6.44 -4.81 9.22
C TRP A 176 -5.84 -3.57 9.90
N PRO A 177 -5.95 -2.38 9.28
CA PRO A 177 -5.32 -1.19 9.87
C PRO A 177 -6.05 -0.74 11.13
N GLY A 178 -5.26 -0.27 12.11
CA GLY A 178 -5.78 0.18 13.40
C GLY A 178 -4.76 0.05 14.52
N LEU A 179 -5.20 0.27 15.74
CA LEU A 179 -4.39 -0.01 16.92
C LEU A 179 -4.31 -1.52 17.15
N ASN A 180 -3.11 -2.03 17.38
CA ASN A 180 -2.92 -3.39 17.85
C ASN A 180 -3.20 -3.45 19.36
N LEU A 181 -4.42 -3.90 19.70
CA LEU A 181 -4.87 -4.06 21.09
C LEU A 181 -4.63 -5.47 21.62
N GLU A 182 -3.85 -6.32 20.93
CA GLU A 182 -3.50 -7.63 21.44
C GLU A 182 -2.71 -7.48 22.74
N THR A 183 -3.44 -7.67 23.84
CA THR A 183 -2.84 -7.86 25.15
C THR A 183 -2.24 -9.27 25.18
N MET A 184 -0.94 -9.40 25.21
CA MET A 184 -0.33 -10.66 25.60
C MET A 184 -0.85 -11.03 26.99
N LYS A 185 -1.34 -12.26 27.14
CA LYS A 185 -1.73 -12.80 28.47
C LYS A 185 -0.54 -12.66 29.41
N GLY A 186 -0.65 -11.75 30.35
CA GLY A 186 0.29 -11.60 31.46
C GLY A 186 1.18 -10.37 31.43
N ASP A 187 1.07 -9.48 30.46
CA ASP A 187 1.86 -8.25 30.45
C ASP A 187 1.05 -7.01 30.11
N THR A 188 1.50 -5.89 30.62
CA THR A 188 0.88 -4.59 30.47
C THR A 188 0.74 -4.17 29.02
N ALA A 189 -0.31 -3.41 28.75
CA ALA A 189 -0.66 -2.84 27.46
C ALA A 189 0.55 -2.60 26.55
N ASN A 190 0.57 -3.23 25.39
CA ASN A 190 1.63 -3.12 24.40
C ASN A 190 1.67 -1.74 23.73
N ALA A 191 2.05 -0.75 24.50
CA ALA A 191 2.86 0.30 23.95
C ALA A 191 4.18 -0.40 23.59
N GLY A 192 4.60 -0.42 22.33
CA GLY A 192 5.92 -0.94 22.00
C GLY A 192 7.01 -0.31 22.89
N PRO A 193 8.27 -0.73 22.81
CA PRO A 193 9.35 -0.28 23.68
C PRO A 193 9.51 1.24 23.80
N THR A 194 8.83 2.00 22.97
CA THR A 194 8.86 3.47 22.89
C THR A 194 7.73 4.17 23.66
N GLY A 195 6.77 3.43 24.23
CA GLY A 195 5.56 4.02 24.82
C GLY A 195 4.56 4.55 23.76
N ILE A 196 4.85 4.40 22.48
CA ILE A 196 3.96 4.78 21.37
C ILE A 196 3.03 3.61 21.07
N PRO A 197 1.70 3.81 20.88
CA PRO A 197 0.79 2.76 20.52
C PRO A 197 1.25 2.01 19.27
N TRP A 198 1.12 0.68 19.29
CA TRP A 198 1.48 -0.13 18.14
C TRP A 198 0.41 -0.06 17.07
N VAL A 199 0.74 0.57 15.95
CA VAL A 199 -0.16 0.77 14.82
C VAL A 199 0.04 -0.32 13.78
N ASN A 200 -1.03 -0.98 13.37
CA ASN A 200 -1.07 -1.86 12.20
C ASN A 200 -1.36 -1.00 10.96
N SER A 201 -0.49 -1.07 9.96
CA SER A 201 -0.61 -0.36 8.69
C SER A 201 -0.01 -1.19 7.56
N ASN A 202 -0.58 -1.08 6.36
CA ASN A 202 -0.02 -1.67 5.14
C ASN A 202 0.81 -0.65 4.33
N GLY A 203 1.00 0.54 4.87
CA GLY A 203 1.64 1.66 4.16
C GLY A 203 3.04 1.34 3.65
N TRP A 204 3.90 0.74 4.47
CA TRP A 204 5.25 0.37 4.06
C TRP A 204 5.25 -0.63 2.88
N PHE A 205 4.31 -1.59 2.89
CA PHE A 205 4.18 -2.60 1.84
C PHE A 205 3.65 -1.98 0.54
N SER A 206 2.70 -1.05 0.62
CA SER A 206 2.21 -0.29 -0.54
C SER A 206 3.31 0.56 -1.18
N LEU A 207 4.17 1.20 -0.36
CA LEU A 207 5.34 1.93 -0.85
C LEU A 207 6.35 1.00 -1.54
N LEU A 208 6.60 -0.18 -0.96
CA LEU A 208 7.47 -1.19 -1.54
C LEU A 208 6.93 -1.69 -2.89
N ALA A 209 5.62 -1.94 -2.97
CA ALA A 209 4.97 -2.33 -4.22
C ALA A 209 5.10 -1.25 -5.31
N GLY A 210 4.94 0.03 -4.95
CA GLY A 210 5.14 1.15 -5.87
C GLY A 210 6.56 1.23 -6.43
N GLU A 211 7.56 0.81 -5.67
CA GLU A 211 8.97 0.74 -6.12
C GLU A 211 9.26 -0.51 -6.94
N LEU A 212 8.87 -1.70 -6.48
CA LEU A 212 9.23 -2.97 -7.13
C LEU A 212 8.36 -3.28 -8.36
N ALA A 213 7.13 -2.78 -8.39
CA ALA A 213 6.19 -2.97 -9.50
C ALA A 213 5.66 -1.62 -10.04
N PRO A 214 6.55 -0.73 -10.54
CA PRO A 214 6.15 0.61 -10.95
C PRO A 214 5.10 0.60 -12.06
N GLY A 215 4.10 1.47 -11.93
CA GLY A 215 3.00 1.59 -12.88
C GLY A 215 1.94 0.50 -12.77
N LYS A 216 2.03 -0.37 -11.78
CA LYS A 216 1.01 -1.38 -11.46
C LYS A 216 0.24 -0.97 -10.22
N MET A 217 -1.04 -1.37 -10.16
CA MET A 217 -1.90 -1.13 -9.01
C MET A 217 -1.88 -2.36 -8.09
N LEU A 218 -1.53 -2.15 -6.83
CA LEU A 218 -1.68 -3.16 -5.77
C LEU A 218 -3.10 -3.11 -5.20
N TRP A 219 -3.78 -4.25 -5.19
CA TRP A 219 -5.00 -4.45 -4.42
C TRP A 219 -4.69 -5.20 -3.12
N LEU A 220 -5.04 -4.61 -2.00
CA LEU A 220 -4.91 -5.23 -0.67
C LEU A 220 -6.17 -6.03 -0.38
N ASP A 221 -6.02 -7.34 -0.31
CA ASP A 221 -7.09 -8.25 0.10
C ASP A 221 -7.02 -8.42 1.62
N ILE A 222 -7.93 -7.74 2.32
CA ILE A 222 -8.02 -7.71 3.77
C ILE A 222 -9.48 -7.87 4.16
N ASP A 223 -9.80 -8.95 4.86
CA ASP A 223 -11.13 -9.13 5.42
C ASP A 223 -11.25 -8.43 6.79
N PRO A 224 -12.43 -7.91 7.11
CA PRO A 224 -12.71 -7.39 8.44
C PRO A 224 -12.44 -8.45 9.52
N PRO A 225 -11.89 -8.07 10.68
CA PRO A 225 -11.66 -9.02 11.76
C PRO A 225 -12.98 -9.59 12.29
N ASP A 226 -12.94 -10.86 12.66
CA ASP A 226 -14.05 -11.48 13.37
C ASP A 226 -14.27 -10.77 14.71
N SER A 227 -15.34 -9.99 14.78
CA SER A 227 -15.72 -9.23 15.96
C SER A 227 -17.09 -9.67 16.47
N SER A 228 -17.24 -9.74 17.78
CA SER A 228 -18.55 -9.88 18.41
C SER A 228 -19.44 -8.64 18.18
N ASN A 229 -18.81 -7.48 17.96
CA ASN A 229 -19.47 -6.21 17.73
C ASN A 229 -19.49 -5.84 16.24
N VAL A 230 -20.44 -4.98 15.84
CA VAL A 230 -20.42 -4.33 14.54
C VAL A 230 -19.23 -3.37 14.51
N LEU A 231 -18.43 -3.40 13.46
CA LEU A 231 -17.33 -2.46 13.27
C LEU A 231 -17.86 -1.01 13.15
N HIS A 232 -17.07 -0.07 13.62
CA HIS A 232 -17.38 1.34 13.47
C HIS A 232 -17.18 1.81 12.02
N PRO A 233 -17.89 2.86 11.56
CA PRO A 233 -17.64 3.48 10.26
C PRO A 233 -16.17 3.88 10.08
N ALA A 234 -15.52 4.35 11.16
CA ALA A 234 -14.12 4.75 11.15
C ALA A 234 -13.18 3.61 10.78
N ASP A 235 -13.46 2.36 11.18
CA ASP A 235 -12.61 1.20 10.90
C ASP A 235 -12.55 0.91 9.39
N TYR A 236 -13.70 0.96 8.70
CA TYR A 236 -13.77 0.80 7.25
C TYR A 236 -13.15 1.99 6.51
N CYS A 237 -13.43 3.22 6.96
CA CYS A 237 -12.85 4.42 6.38
C CYS A 237 -11.31 4.41 6.52
N LEU A 238 -10.78 3.87 7.62
CA LEU A 238 -9.35 3.71 7.83
C LEU A 238 -8.74 2.70 6.87
N ALA A 239 -9.41 1.56 6.59
CA ALA A 239 -8.92 0.59 5.61
C ALA A 239 -8.81 1.21 4.21
N ILE A 240 -9.78 2.05 3.83
CA ILE A 240 -9.74 2.84 2.59
C ILE A 240 -8.57 3.83 2.63
N ALA A 241 -8.47 4.62 3.70
CA ALA A 241 -7.48 5.70 3.81
C ALA A 241 -6.04 5.16 3.89
N ASP A 242 -5.78 4.07 4.65
CA ASP A 242 -4.47 3.44 4.76
C ASP A 242 -3.99 2.92 3.39
N SER A 243 -4.88 2.32 2.60
CA SER A 243 -4.54 1.88 1.25
C SER A 243 -4.25 3.05 0.31
N GLN A 244 -5.18 3.98 0.20
CA GLN A 244 -5.12 5.08 -0.77
C GLN A 244 -4.00 6.07 -0.47
N ALA A 245 -3.76 6.39 0.80
CA ALA A 245 -2.70 7.32 1.19
C ALA A 245 -1.30 6.81 0.78
N TYR A 246 -1.11 5.51 0.65
CA TYR A 246 0.16 4.90 0.28
C TYR A 246 0.20 4.37 -1.17
N GLY A 247 -0.85 4.63 -1.97
CA GLY A 247 -0.87 4.34 -3.42
C GLY A 247 -1.28 2.92 -3.77
N SER A 248 -2.04 2.24 -2.90
CA SER A 248 -2.70 0.96 -3.17
C SER A 248 -4.23 1.11 -3.05
N ARG A 249 -4.98 0.05 -3.33
CA ARG A 249 -6.43 0.00 -3.15
C ARG A 249 -6.81 -1.17 -2.26
N TRP A 250 -7.68 -0.93 -1.29
CA TRP A 250 -8.30 -2.01 -0.54
C TRP A 250 -9.41 -2.67 -1.39
N ILE A 251 -9.42 -4.00 -1.44
CA ILE A 251 -10.58 -4.75 -1.91
C ILE A 251 -11.64 -4.66 -0.81
N ILE A 252 -12.67 -3.85 -1.01
CA ILE A 252 -13.70 -3.61 -0.02
C ILE A 252 -14.33 -4.94 0.37
N SER A 253 -14.29 -5.28 1.64
CA SER A 253 -14.91 -6.46 2.22
C SER A 253 -15.77 -6.05 3.41
N LEU A 254 -17.01 -6.50 3.44
CA LEU A 254 -17.93 -6.24 4.54
C LEU A 254 -18.07 -7.48 5.41
N ASP A 255 -18.15 -7.28 6.72
CA ASP A 255 -18.51 -8.36 7.62
C ASP A 255 -19.95 -8.83 7.41
N ASP A 256 -20.25 -10.06 7.83
CA ASP A 256 -21.56 -10.69 7.62
C ASP A 256 -22.70 -9.96 8.32
N LYS A 257 -22.43 -9.36 9.49
CA LYS A 257 -23.44 -8.62 10.26
C LYS A 257 -23.84 -7.34 9.54
N LEU A 258 -22.85 -6.61 9.02
CA LEU A 258 -23.13 -5.38 8.25
C LEU A 258 -23.91 -5.73 6.97
N ARG A 259 -23.53 -6.81 6.26
CA ARG A 259 -24.25 -7.26 5.06
C ARG A 259 -25.72 -7.64 5.37
N ALA A 260 -25.93 -8.40 6.42
CA ALA A 260 -27.29 -8.78 6.86
C ALA A 260 -28.12 -7.56 7.28
N ALA A 261 -27.51 -6.60 7.98
CA ALA A 261 -28.17 -5.39 8.41
C ALA A 261 -28.52 -4.47 7.22
N LEU A 262 -27.64 -4.33 6.23
CA LEU A 262 -27.92 -3.61 4.98
C LEU A 262 -29.08 -4.24 4.21
N ARG A 263 -29.11 -5.58 4.08
CA ARG A 263 -30.23 -6.30 3.47
C ARG A 263 -31.56 -5.97 4.17
N LYS A 264 -31.56 -5.89 5.48
CA LYS A 264 -32.76 -5.57 6.29
C LYS A 264 -33.11 -4.08 6.27
N GLY A 265 -32.35 -3.24 5.61
CA GLY A 265 -32.57 -1.80 5.53
C GLY A 265 -32.28 -1.03 6.83
N ASN A 266 -31.45 -1.61 7.72
CA ASN A 266 -31.09 -1.00 9.00
C ASN A 266 -30.44 0.38 8.80
N SER A 267 -30.91 1.39 9.53
CA SER A 267 -30.45 2.78 9.37
C SER A 267 -28.99 2.99 9.78
N GLN A 268 -28.54 2.32 10.84
CA GLN A 268 -27.14 2.37 11.28
C GLN A 268 -26.22 1.76 10.24
N ALA A 269 -26.57 0.60 9.68
CA ALA A 269 -25.81 -0.04 8.61
C ALA A 269 -25.72 0.84 7.35
N LYS A 270 -26.82 1.51 6.99
CA LYS A 270 -26.82 2.51 5.90
C LYS A 270 -25.88 3.67 6.19
N GLY A 271 -25.86 4.18 7.41
CA GLY A 271 -24.94 5.24 7.82
C GLY A 271 -23.46 4.82 7.73
N ILE A 272 -23.13 3.55 8.09
CA ILE A 272 -21.78 2.99 7.87
C ILE A 272 -21.44 2.96 6.38
N TRP A 273 -22.35 2.44 5.57
CA TRP A 273 -22.17 2.35 4.11
C TRP A 273 -21.97 3.72 3.46
N GLU A 274 -22.78 4.71 3.85
CA GLU A 274 -22.67 6.08 3.35
C GLU A 274 -21.31 6.70 3.67
N LYS A 275 -20.81 6.50 4.90
CA LYS A 275 -19.48 6.99 5.30
C LYS A 275 -18.33 6.33 4.52
N MET A 276 -18.42 5.04 4.27
CA MET A 276 -17.46 4.33 3.40
C MET A 276 -17.47 4.90 1.98
N CYS A 277 -18.66 5.08 1.40
CA CYS A 277 -18.82 5.64 0.05
C CYS A 277 -18.32 7.09 -0.03
N GLU A 278 -18.53 7.89 1.03
CA GLU A 278 -18.01 9.25 1.16
C GLU A 278 -16.47 9.26 1.15
N ALA A 279 -15.85 8.36 1.91
CA ALA A 279 -14.38 8.22 1.92
C ALA A 279 -13.84 7.79 0.55
N LEU A 280 -14.47 6.80 -0.09
CA LEU A 280 -14.08 6.38 -1.45
C LEU A 280 -14.21 7.52 -2.46
N ALA A 281 -15.33 8.23 -2.46
CA ALA A 281 -15.58 9.36 -3.37
C ALA A 281 -14.56 10.49 -3.17
N PHE A 282 -14.15 10.72 -1.93
CA PHE A 282 -13.09 11.69 -1.61
C PHE A 282 -11.77 11.31 -2.32
N PHE A 283 -11.29 10.08 -2.18
CA PHE A 283 -10.04 9.67 -2.81
C PHE A 283 -10.15 9.62 -4.34
N GLU A 284 -11.26 9.14 -4.89
CA GLU A 284 -11.48 9.16 -6.34
C GLU A 284 -11.53 10.59 -6.92
N SER A 285 -12.01 11.57 -6.16
CA SER A 285 -12.00 12.98 -6.58
C SER A 285 -10.61 13.63 -6.52
N HIS A 286 -9.64 12.98 -5.85
CA HIS A 286 -8.25 13.41 -5.73
C HIS A 286 -7.28 12.41 -6.39
N GLY A 287 -7.71 11.76 -7.46
CA GLY A 287 -6.91 10.75 -8.16
C GLY A 287 -5.56 11.28 -8.68
N GLU A 288 -5.38 12.60 -8.84
CA GLU A 288 -4.09 13.21 -9.17
C GLU A 288 -3.01 12.99 -8.10
N TRP A 289 -3.38 12.73 -6.85
CA TRP A 289 -2.43 12.43 -5.77
C TRP A 289 -1.70 11.09 -5.95
N GLU A 290 -2.25 10.16 -6.75
CA GLU A 290 -1.58 8.90 -7.11
C GLU A 290 -0.25 9.13 -7.86
N ALA A 291 -0.13 10.26 -8.57
CA ALA A 291 1.09 10.63 -9.27
C ALA A 291 2.18 11.21 -8.36
N PHE A 292 1.86 11.59 -7.12
CA PHE A 292 2.81 12.19 -6.19
C PHE A 292 3.81 11.14 -5.71
N LYS A 293 5.08 11.52 -5.65
CA LYS A 293 6.17 10.63 -5.25
C LYS A 293 6.50 10.79 -3.77
N PRO A 294 6.77 9.70 -3.04
CA PRO A 294 7.22 9.78 -1.66
C PRO A 294 8.44 10.69 -1.52
N GLN A 295 8.42 11.56 -0.53
CA GLN A 295 9.60 12.30 -0.10
C GLN A 295 10.23 11.62 1.10
N GLY A 296 11.55 11.61 1.18
CA GLY A 296 12.25 11.02 2.33
C GLY A 296 13.61 11.65 2.57
N ILE A 297 13.97 11.74 3.84
CA ILE A 297 15.32 12.11 4.29
C ILE A 297 16.29 10.95 4.20
N LEU A 298 15.76 9.73 4.14
CA LEU A 298 16.47 8.46 4.14
C LEU A 298 16.06 7.65 2.91
N ALA A 299 17.02 7.16 2.11
CA ALA A 299 16.79 6.15 1.10
C ALA A 299 17.18 4.78 1.66
N VAL A 300 16.24 3.84 1.63
CA VAL A 300 16.48 2.44 2.03
C VAL A 300 16.73 1.63 0.77
N ILE A 301 17.91 1.01 0.70
CA ILE A 301 18.38 0.27 -0.48
C ILE A 301 18.55 -1.20 -0.13
N SER A 302 17.89 -2.07 -0.89
CA SER A 302 18.00 -3.53 -0.84
C SER A 302 17.47 -4.11 -2.15
N ASP A 303 17.60 -5.43 -2.35
CA ASP A 303 16.81 -6.14 -3.37
C ASP A 303 15.39 -6.46 -2.90
N PHE A 304 15.13 -6.40 -1.59
CA PHE A 304 13.85 -6.70 -0.94
C PHE A 304 13.31 -8.10 -1.24
N ARG A 305 14.17 -9.05 -1.57
CA ARG A 305 13.83 -10.41 -1.98
C ARG A 305 14.60 -11.45 -1.17
N GLY A 306 14.15 -12.70 -1.28
CA GLY A 306 14.84 -13.83 -0.68
C GLY A 306 15.16 -13.61 0.80
N GLU A 307 16.43 -13.74 1.17
CA GLU A 307 16.88 -13.57 2.54
C GLU A 307 16.81 -12.12 3.08
N ASN A 308 16.76 -11.14 2.18
CA ASN A 308 16.60 -9.73 2.57
C ASN A 308 15.15 -9.35 2.85
N ALA A 309 14.16 -10.09 2.32
CA ALA A 309 12.75 -9.69 2.36
C ALA A 309 12.23 -9.47 3.78
N SER A 310 12.52 -10.39 4.69
CA SER A 310 12.02 -10.32 6.08
C SER A 310 12.62 -9.14 6.84
N LEU A 311 13.93 -9.00 6.84
CA LEU A 311 14.62 -7.91 7.55
C LEU A 311 14.22 -6.55 6.96
N SER A 312 14.28 -6.41 5.63
CA SER A 312 13.99 -5.13 4.99
C SER A 312 12.52 -4.74 5.13
N GLY A 313 11.59 -5.69 5.02
CA GLY A 313 10.17 -5.43 5.23
C GLY A 313 9.89 -4.92 6.65
N GLU A 314 10.46 -5.56 7.68
CA GLU A 314 10.25 -5.12 9.05
C GLU A 314 10.93 -3.78 9.36
N VAL A 315 12.12 -3.52 8.81
CA VAL A 315 12.76 -2.17 8.94
C VAL A 315 11.88 -1.09 8.31
N LEU A 316 11.33 -1.31 7.11
CA LEU A 316 10.41 -0.36 6.47
C LEU A 316 9.15 -0.12 7.31
N ASN A 317 8.57 -1.18 7.87
CA ASN A 317 7.43 -1.12 8.77
C ASN A 317 7.73 -0.26 10.01
N LEU A 318 8.87 -0.47 10.65
CA LEU A 318 9.30 0.25 11.84
C LEU A 318 9.66 1.71 11.54
N LEU A 319 10.30 2.00 10.41
CA LEU A 319 10.54 3.37 9.96
C LEU A 319 9.22 4.12 9.72
N ASN A 320 8.23 3.47 9.08
CA ASN A 320 6.91 4.04 8.87
C ASN A 320 6.21 4.36 10.20
N ARG A 321 6.21 3.43 11.16
CA ARG A 321 5.63 3.63 12.50
C ARG A 321 6.33 4.74 13.30
N ARG A 322 7.61 4.95 13.08
CA ARG A 322 8.40 6.04 13.70
C ARG A 322 8.21 7.37 12.98
N GLN A 323 7.35 7.43 11.95
CA GLN A 323 7.09 8.61 11.13
C GLN A 323 8.33 9.13 10.40
N VAL A 324 9.35 8.29 10.22
CA VAL A 324 10.51 8.63 9.41
C VAL A 324 10.07 8.68 7.95
N GLN A 325 10.28 9.82 7.31
CA GLN A 325 10.02 9.94 5.88
C GLN A 325 11.18 9.30 5.12
N PHE A 326 10.89 8.22 4.38
CA PHE A 326 11.88 7.46 3.62
C PHE A 326 11.46 7.24 2.18
N GLN A 327 12.44 6.95 1.34
CA GLN A 327 12.28 6.47 -0.02
C GLN A 327 12.79 5.04 -0.08
N ILE A 328 12.14 4.20 -0.89
CA ILE A 328 12.58 2.83 -1.14
C ILE A 328 13.26 2.83 -2.50
N GLN A 329 14.36 2.09 -2.61
CA GLN A 329 15.07 1.93 -3.87
C GLN A 329 15.62 0.52 -4.02
N GLU A 330 15.24 -0.14 -5.08
CA GLU A 330 15.79 -1.44 -5.44
C GLU A 330 17.26 -1.26 -5.88
N ARG A 331 18.17 -2.12 -5.34
CA ARG A 331 19.62 -1.96 -5.46
C ARG A 331 20.17 -1.99 -6.89
N SER A 332 19.49 -2.66 -7.83
CA SER A 332 19.92 -2.72 -9.24
C SER A 332 19.68 -1.42 -9.99
N ARG A 333 18.88 -0.50 -9.44
CA ARG A 333 18.57 0.79 -10.04
C ARG A 333 19.66 1.82 -9.77
N SER A 334 19.57 2.94 -10.47
CA SER A 334 20.50 4.06 -10.26
C SER A 334 20.37 4.61 -8.84
N LEU A 335 21.49 4.66 -8.11
CA LEU A 335 21.52 5.20 -6.75
C LEU A 335 21.14 6.69 -6.72
N PRO A 336 20.45 7.14 -5.67
CA PRO A 336 20.01 8.52 -5.57
C PRO A 336 21.21 9.46 -5.33
N ALA A 337 21.11 10.67 -5.87
CA ALA A 337 22.05 11.73 -5.57
C ALA A 337 21.67 12.44 -4.26
N LEU A 338 22.67 13.01 -3.57
CA LEU A 338 22.42 13.89 -2.43
C LEU A 338 21.64 15.12 -2.88
N THR A 339 20.51 15.35 -2.23
CA THR A 339 19.64 16.49 -2.49
C THR A 339 19.38 17.28 -1.20
N LYS A 340 18.71 18.42 -1.32
CA LYS A 340 18.29 19.18 -0.15
C LYS A 340 17.35 18.36 0.77
N GLY A 341 16.53 17.47 0.20
CA GLY A 341 15.61 16.62 0.93
C GLY A 341 16.24 15.32 1.45
N LEU A 342 17.00 14.62 0.62
CA LEU A 342 17.65 13.34 0.97
C LEU A 342 18.99 13.59 1.68
N LYS A 343 19.15 13.01 2.87
CA LYS A 343 20.32 13.20 3.74
C LYS A 343 21.12 11.94 3.97
N ALA A 344 20.45 10.77 3.93
CA ALA A 344 21.10 9.52 4.24
C ALA A 344 20.65 8.39 3.31
N ILE A 345 21.51 7.39 3.20
CA ILE A 345 21.25 6.11 2.56
C ILE A 345 21.46 5.03 3.62
N LEU A 346 20.47 4.16 3.79
CA LEU A 346 20.58 2.90 4.53
C LEU A 346 20.77 1.77 3.52
N TRP A 347 21.99 1.23 3.46
CA TRP A 347 22.27 0.03 2.69
C TRP A 347 21.89 -1.19 3.50
N LEU A 348 20.69 -1.68 3.27
CA LEU A 348 20.08 -2.77 4.05
C LEU A 348 20.28 -4.15 3.44
N ASP A 349 20.85 -4.20 2.23
CA ASP A 349 21.13 -5.44 1.54
C ASP A 349 22.27 -6.22 2.23
N LYS A 350 22.15 -7.56 2.31
CA LYS A 350 23.20 -8.44 2.83
C LYS A 350 24.40 -8.53 1.91
N GLU A 351 24.20 -8.33 0.61
CA GLU A 351 25.31 -8.22 -0.33
C GLU A 351 25.99 -6.86 -0.23
N ALA A 352 27.30 -6.88 -0.21
CA ALA A 352 28.10 -5.67 -0.30
C ALA A 352 27.84 -4.95 -1.64
N PRO A 353 27.89 -3.60 -1.67
CA PRO A 353 27.75 -2.88 -2.92
C PRO A 353 28.87 -3.26 -3.90
N SER A 354 28.53 -3.39 -5.19
CA SER A 354 29.53 -3.55 -6.24
C SER A 354 30.49 -2.36 -6.29
N ALA A 355 31.63 -2.49 -6.95
CA ALA A 355 32.61 -1.41 -7.06
C ALA A 355 32.01 -0.12 -7.67
N GLU A 356 31.10 -0.25 -8.63
CA GLU A 356 30.39 0.88 -9.23
C GLU A 356 29.41 1.53 -8.21
N GLN A 357 28.63 0.72 -7.51
CA GLN A 357 27.71 1.20 -6.48
C GLN A 357 28.47 1.86 -5.33
N HIS A 358 29.56 1.24 -4.89
CA HIS A 358 30.42 1.80 -3.84
C HIS A 358 30.96 3.18 -4.24
N SER A 359 31.44 3.35 -5.49
CA SER A 359 31.89 4.64 -6.01
C SER A 359 30.79 5.70 -5.98
N LYS A 360 29.55 5.33 -6.36
CA LYS A 360 28.38 6.24 -6.33
C LYS A 360 27.99 6.61 -4.89
N LEU A 361 28.05 5.65 -3.97
CA LEU A 361 27.79 5.90 -2.55
C LEU A 361 28.85 6.85 -1.95
N LEU A 362 30.12 6.69 -2.30
CA LEU A 362 31.16 7.65 -1.90
C LEU A 362 30.94 9.04 -2.52
N ALA A 363 30.45 9.13 -3.76
CA ALA A 363 30.07 10.39 -4.37
C ALA A 363 28.90 11.07 -3.65
N PHE A 364 27.97 10.29 -3.09
CA PHE A 364 26.89 10.80 -2.22
C PHE A 364 27.42 11.31 -0.88
N VAL A 365 28.40 10.60 -0.28
CA VAL A 365 28.95 10.95 1.05
C VAL A 365 29.82 12.21 1.01
N ARG A 366 30.74 12.29 0.02
CA ARG A 366 31.75 13.38 -0.04
C ARG A 366 31.22 14.79 0.12
N PRO A 367 30.08 15.19 -0.46
CA PRO A 367 29.50 16.53 -0.29
C PRO A 367 28.76 16.75 1.04
N GLY A 368 28.54 15.71 1.84
CA GLY A 368 27.90 15.83 3.15
C GLY A 368 26.79 14.81 3.44
N GLY A 369 26.64 13.77 2.61
CA GLY A 369 25.68 12.68 2.84
C GLY A 369 26.14 11.72 3.95
N LEU A 370 25.20 10.94 4.47
CA LEU A 370 25.43 9.85 5.40
C LEU A 370 25.09 8.51 4.74
N VAL A 371 25.99 7.53 4.82
CA VAL A 371 25.66 6.13 4.48
C VAL A 371 25.69 5.32 5.77
N ILE A 372 24.65 4.51 5.99
CA ILE A 372 24.50 3.57 7.09
C ILE A 372 24.55 2.17 6.48
N ALA A 373 25.45 1.33 6.96
CA ALA A 373 25.63 -0.03 6.44
C ALA A 373 26.05 -1.00 7.54
N ALA A 374 25.90 -2.30 7.28
CA ALA A 374 26.37 -3.32 8.19
C ALA A 374 27.85 -3.71 7.94
N ALA A 375 28.40 -4.56 8.80
CA ALA A 375 29.81 -4.97 8.76
C ALA A 375 30.23 -5.62 7.43
N TYR A 376 29.31 -6.22 6.70
CA TYR A 376 29.57 -6.82 5.36
C TYR A 376 29.90 -5.77 4.28
N TRP A 377 29.67 -4.48 4.53
CA TRP A 377 30.14 -3.40 3.66
C TRP A 377 31.68 -3.44 3.48
N GLY A 378 32.38 -3.98 4.47
CA GLY A 378 33.84 -3.89 4.62
C GLY A 378 34.29 -2.56 5.27
N PRO A 379 35.45 -2.53 5.88
CA PRO A 379 35.98 -1.32 6.46
C PRO A 379 36.33 -0.32 5.35
N PRO A 380 35.92 0.95 5.45
CA PRO A 380 36.47 2.01 4.61
C PRO A 380 37.99 2.08 4.76
N GLU A 381 38.71 2.52 3.71
CA GLU A 381 40.17 2.65 3.72
C GLU A 381 40.71 3.63 4.76
N VAL A 382 39.83 4.39 5.41
CA VAL A 382 40.16 5.37 6.46
C VAL A 382 39.90 4.79 7.85
N LYS A 383 40.69 5.19 8.84
CA LYS A 383 40.46 4.81 10.24
C LYS A 383 39.15 5.40 10.77
N PRO A 384 38.41 4.67 11.61
CA PRO A 384 37.20 5.21 12.21
C PRO A 384 37.54 6.44 13.08
N THR A 385 36.77 7.50 12.93
CA THR A 385 36.99 8.76 13.63
C THR A 385 36.32 8.73 15.00
N ILE A 386 35.16 8.10 15.11
CA ILE A 386 34.39 7.99 16.35
C ILE A 386 33.79 6.58 16.40
N LYS A 387 33.85 5.98 17.60
CA LYS A 387 33.02 4.86 17.98
C LYS A 387 32.01 5.38 18.96
N ASP A 388 30.73 5.40 18.58
CA ASP A 388 29.65 5.72 19.51
C ASP A 388 29.17 4.41 20.16
N PRO A 389 29.50 4.17 21.45
CA PRO A 389 29.11 2.93 22.11
C PRO A 389 27.60 2.75 22.24
N SER A 390 26.83 3.86 22.21
CA SER A 390 25.38 3.82 22.33
C SER A 390 24.68 3.36 21.05
N LEU A 391 25.35 3.51 19.89
CA LEU A 391 24.79 3.18 18.58
C LEU A 391 25.41 1.93 17.95
N GLN A 392 26.44 1.32 18.54
CA GLN A 392 27.15 0.15 18.00
C GLN A 392 27.67 0.34 16.56
N TYR A 393 27.99 1.56 16.16
CA TYR A 393 28.50 1.92 14.84
C TYR A 393 29.89 2.53 14.92
N LYS A 394 30.73 2.18 13.94
CA LYS A 394 31.99 2.87 13.66
C LYS A 394 31.74 3.98 12.63
N MET A 395 32.04 5.22 13.01
CA MET A 395 31.86 6.39 12.15
C MET A 395 33.14 6.71 11.40
N TYR A 396 33.04 6.88 10.07
CA TYR A 396 34.14 7.20 9.18
C TYR A 396 33.85 8.52 8.47
N ASN A 397 34.74 9.51 8.59
CA ASN A 397 34.61 10.76 7.86
C ASN A 397 35.16 10.61 6.44
N VAL A 398 34.35 10.98 5.44
CA VAL A 398 34.68 10.93 4.02
C VAL A 398 34.27 12.25 3.36
N GLY A 399 35.24 13.11 3.09
CA GLY A 399 34.95 14.47 2.65
C GLY A 399 34.22 15.26 3.73
N LYS A 400 33.01 15.79 3.39
CA LYS A 400 32.14 16.52 4.33
C LYS A 400 31.09 15.61 4.98
N GLY A 401 30.97 14.37 4.55
CA GLY A 401 29.97 13.41 5.03
C GLY A 401 30.58 12.27 5.84
N GLN A 402 29.74 11.29 6.14
CA GLN A 402 30.09 10.19 7.03
C GLN A 402 29.57 8.85 6.51
N ILE A 403 30.27 7.77 6.89
CA ILE A 403 29.80 6.40 6.77
C ILE A 403 29.70 5.83 8.18
N ALA A 404 28.53 5.33 8.55
CA ALA A 404 28.29 4.60 9.78
C ALA A 404 28.23 3.11 9.45
N VAL A 405 29.18 2.33 9.97
CA VAL A 405 29.24 0.88 9.76
C VAL A 405 28.95 0.18 11.08
N ALA A 406 27.86 -0.59 11.12
CA ALA A 406 27.54 -1.43 12.28
C ALA A 406 28.68 -2.44 12.53
N GLU A 407 28.95 -2.77 13.80
CA GLU A 407 30.03 -3.71 14.16
C GLU A 407 29.72 -5.13 13.69
N GLU A 408 28.45 -5.47 13.63
CA GLU A 408 27.94 -6.76 13.15
C GLU A 408 26.93 -6.56 12.01
N GLY A 409 26.42 -7.65 11.41
CA GLY A 409 25.30 -7.58 10.47
C GLY A 409 24.05 -7.03 11.14
N PHE A 410 23.15 -6.45 10.36
CA PHE A 410 21.84 -6.03 10.85
C PHE A 410 21.01 -7.25 11.24
N GLN A 411 20.73 -7.41 12.53
CA GLN A 411 19.99 -8.57 13.05
C GLN A 411 18.66 -8.15 13.66
N ASP A 412 18.62 -7.04 14.38
CA ASP A 412 17.40 -6.51 14.98
C ASP A 412 16.84 -5.35 14.14
N PRO A 413 15.73 -5.56 13.39
CA PRO A 413 15.13 -4.51 12.56
C PRO A 413 14.68 -3.29 13.39
N TYR A 414 14.30 -3.49 14.66
CA TYR A 414 13.91 -2.39 15.53
C TYR A 414 15.11 -1.47 15.81
N GLN A 415 16.24 -2.05 16.20
CA GLN A 415 17.45 -1.29 16.46
C GLN A 415 17.93 -0.55 15.20
N VAL A 416 17.89 -1.23 14.03
CA VAL A 416 18.26 -0.60 12.75
C VAL A 416 17.39 0.64 12.46
N ALA A 417 16.07 0.54 12.67
CA ALA A 417 15.16 1.67 12.44
C ALA A 417 15.40 2.82 13.44
N VAL A 418 15.65 2.51 14.72
CA VAL A 418 15.96 3.49 15.76
C VAL A 418 17.27 4.22 15.44
N ASP A 419 18.33 3.47 15.20
CA ASP A 419 19.65 4.02 14.96
C ASP A 419 19.71 4.83 13.66
N SER A 420 19.06 4.35 12.60
CA SER A 420 18.97 5.10 11.35
C SER A 420 18.35 6.47 11.56
N HIS A 421 17.27 6.58 12.35
CA HIS A 421 16.65 7.87 12.65
C HIS A 421 17.54 8.78 13.51
N LEU A 422 18.23 8.20 14.49
CA LEU A 422 19.17 8.95 15.35
C LEU A 422 20.37 9.45 14.55
N LEU A 423 20.98 8.61 13.71
CA LEU A 423 22.13 8.95 12.88
C LEU A 423 21.81 10.04 11.85
N VAL A 424 20.64 9.97 11.21
CA VAL A 424 20.18 11.00 10.27
C VAL A 424 19.91 12.31 11.02
N SER A 425 19.58 12.26 12.29
CA SER A 425 19.16 13.37 13.14
C SER A 425 17.79 13.97 12.78
N ARG A 426 16.96 14.11 13.78
CA ARG A 426 15.63 14.76 13.65
C ARG A 426 15.68 16.20 13.12
N ARG A 427 16.83 16.85 13.13
CA ARG A 427 16.99 18.19 12.51
C ARG A 427 16.72 18.16 11.00
N ASN A 428 16.85 17.00 10.38
CA ASN A 428 16.66 16.81 8.96
C ASN A 428 15.23 16.36 8.60
N ASP A 429 14.33 16.12 9.58
CA ASP A 429 12.95 15.71 9.30
C ASP A 429 12.29 16.67 8.30
N LEU A 430 11.55 16.12 7.34
CA LEU A 430 10.76 16.90 6.39
C LEU A 430 9.45 17.35 7.02
N VAL A 431 8.87 16.46 7.81
CA VAL A 431 7.63 16.67 8.54
C VAL A 431 7.75 16.00 9.91
N ARG A 432 7.01 16.52 10.88
CA ARG A 432 6.95 15.98 12.23
C ARG A 432 5.58 16.22 12.84
N LEU A 433 5.02 15.22 13.48
CA LEU A 433 3.83 15.38 14.28
C LEU A 433 4.20 15.59 15.76
N TYR A 434 3.60 16.57 16.39
CA TYR A 434 3.58 16.76 17.84
C TYR A 434 2.22 16.35 18.38
N ASN A 435 2.22 15.73 19.54
CA ASN A 435 1.05 15.07 20.14
C ASN A 435 0.41 14.07 19.16
N PRO A 436 1.23 13.15 18.58
CA PRO A 436 0.75 12.31 17.48
C PRO A 436 -0.27 11.26 17.90
N GLU A 437 -0.35 10.93 19.20
CA GLU A 437 -1.17 9.81 19.69
C GLU A 437 -0.98 8.55 18.84
N SER A 438 -2.03 8.10 18.15
CA SER A 438 -2.00 6.98 17.20
C SER A 438 -1.98 7.45 15.73
N THR A 439 -1.58 8.69 15.46
CA THR A 439 -1.50 9.19 14.10
C THR A 439 -0.15 8.87 13.45
N ASN A 440 -0.20 8.71 12.13
CA ASN A 440 0.99 8.60 11.28
C ASN A 440 0.89 9.61 10.14
N CYS A 441 2.01 10.01 9.56
CA CYS A 441 2.01 10.93 8.43
C CYS A 441 2.95 10.50 7.32
N ARG A 442 2.57 10.87 6.08
CA ARG A 442 3.37 10.67 4.88
C ARG A 442 3.49 11.97 4.11
N SER A 443 4.70 12.30 3.67
CA SER A 443 4.96 13.41 2.76
C SER A 443 5.22 12.92 1.35
N SER A 444 4.60 13.55 0.37
CA SER A 444 4.82 13.29 -1.06
C SER A 444 4.85 14.60 -1.84
N ILE A 445 5.43 14.57 -3.04
CA ILE A 445 5.59 15.74 -3.90
C ILE A 445 5.08 15.43 -5.30
N ASP A 446 4.43 16.39 -5.93
CA ASP A 446 3.99 16.28 -7.30
C ASP A 446 5.18 16.16 -8.28
N PRO A 447 5.00 15.57 -9.46
CA PRO A 447 6.08 15.44 -10.46
C PRO A 447 6.70 16.78 -10.88
N GLY A 448 5.97 17.87 -10.77
CA GLY A 448 6.43 19.24 -11.08
C GLY A 448 7.16 19.93 -9.93
N HIS A 449 7.27 19.30 -8.77
CA HIS A 449 7.86 19.87 -7.54
C HIS A 449 7.26 21.21 -7.12
N ARG A 450 5.98 21.44 -7.41
CA ARG A 450 5.25 22.67 -7.06
C ARG A 450 4.25 22.49 -5.94
N LYS A 451 3.88 21.23 -5.66
CA LYS A 451 2.94 20.87 -4.63
C LYS A 451 3.53 19.78 -3.73
N ARG A 452 3.45 19.98 -2.43
CA ARG A 452 3.70 18.95 -1.42
C ARG A 452 2.38 18.57 -0.79
N LEU A 453 2.17 17.28 -0.62
CA LEU A 453 1.04 16.71 0.10
C LEU A 453 1.55 16.02 1.36
N VAL A 454 1.01 16.40 2.51
CA VAL A 454 1.23 15.68 3.77
C VAL A 454 -0.08 15.07 4.20
N GLN A 455 -0.14 13.76 4.16
CA GLN A 455 -1.31 12.96 4.54
C GLN A 455 -1.13 12.49 5.97
N VAL A 456 -2.17 12.64 6.80
CA VAL A 456 -2.18 12.24 8.21
C VAL A 456 -3.33 11.27 8.41
N LEU A 457 -3.03 10.11 9.00
CA LEU A 457 -3.97 9.05 9.31
C LEU A 457 -4.04 8.86 10.82
N ASN A 458 -5.24 8.73 11.35
CA ASN A 458 -5.47 8.36 12.74
C ASN A 458 -5.92 6.88 12.81
N TYR A 459 -5.15 6.06 13.50
CA TYR A 459 -5.39 4.63 13.64
C TYR A 459 -6.20 4.27 14.89
N SER A 460 -6.61 5.27 15.68
CA SER A 460 -7.53 5.09 16.81
C SER A 460 -8.98 5.22 16.37
N SER A 461 -9.88 4.55 17.07
CA SER A 461 -11.32 4.76 16.94
C SER A 461 -11.78 6.12 17.51
N ASN A 462 -10.96 6.75 18.35
CA ASN A 462 -11.21 8.09 18.88
C ASN A 462 -10.53 9.13 18.00
N PRO A 463 -11.14 10.30 17.78
CA PRO A 463 -10.48 11.41 17.10
C PRO A 463 -9.19 11.81 17.83
N ALA A 464 -8.13 12.04 17.07
CA ALA A 464 -6.88 12.61 17.60
C ALA A 464 -7.01 14.12 17.70
N ASP A 465 -6.95 14.64 18.91
CA ASP A 465 -7.07 16.08 19.22
C ASP A 465 -5.70 16.71 19.41
N SER A 466 -5.62 18.04 19.17
CA SER A 466 -4.44 18.84 19.44
C SER A 466 -3.16 18.39 18.71
N VAL A 467 -3.29 17.70 17.59
CA VAL A 467 -2.16 17.34 16.74
C VAL A 467 -1.60 18.57 16.05
N THR A 468 -0.29 18.76 16.12
CA THR A 468 0.41 19.80 15.38
C THR A 468 1.34 19.17 14.36
N LEU A 469 1.21 19.56 13.11
CA LEU A 469 2.12 19.20 12.03
C LEU A 469 3.17 20.29 11.85
N TRP A 470 4.43 19.95 12.08
CA TRP A 470 5.56 20.77 11.67
C TRP A 470 6.05 20.32 10.29
N VAL A 471 6.33 21.30 9.41
CA VAL A 471 6.96 21.08 8.10
C VAL A 471 8.24 21.89 7.98
N ASN A 472 9.28 21.35 7.35
CA ASN A 472 10.58 22.01 7.18
C ASN A 472 10.59 23.13 6.14
N THR A 473 9.43 23.64 5.78
CA THR A 473 9.23 24.69 4.77
C THR A 473 8.56 25.89 5.43
N ARG A 474 9.00 27.08 5.06
CA ARG A 474 8.32 28.32 5.46
C ARG A 474 7.06 28.48 4.62
N ALA A 475 5.91 28.17 5.20
CA ALA A 475 4.62 28.29 4.55
C ALA A 475 3.67 29.11 5.44
N VAL A 476 3.02 30.11 4.89
CA VAL A 476 2.05 30.96 5.62
C VAL A 476 0.74 30.24 5.85
N SER A 477 0.35 29.36 4.93
CA SER A 477 -0.88 28.58 4.97
C SER A 477 -0.77 27.29 4.18
N ALA A 478 -1.69 26.38 4.43
CA ALA A 478 -1.88 25.14 3.68
C ALA A 478 -3.37 24.93 3.42
N ARG A 479 -3.71 24.19 2.37
CA ARG A 479 -5.06 23.70 2.13
C ARG A 479 -5.25 22.37 2.85
N LEU A 480 -6.24 22.31 3.74
CA LEU A 480 -6.59 21.08 4.47
C LEU A 480 -7.79 20.43 3.80
N TRP A 481 -7.62 19.14 3.49
CA TRP A 481 -8.63 18.28 2.87
C TRP A 481 -8.99 17.12 3.80
N GLY A 482 -10.22 16.61 3.70
CA GLY A 482 -10.65 15.41 4.42
C GLY A 482 -11.96 14.85 3.87
N PRO A 483 -12.25 13.56 4.08
CA PRO A 483 -13.51 12.96 3.69
C PRO A 483 -14.70 13.74 4.29
N GLY A 484 -15.76 13.90 3.49
CA GLY A 484 -16.94 14.67 3.90
C GLY A 484 -16.85 16.18 3.66
N THR A 485 -15.71 16.69 3.20
CA THR A 485 -15.56 18.10 2.81
C THR A 485 -15.58 18.25 1.29
N LYS A 486 -16.38 19.18 0.78
CA LYS A 486 -16.41 19.50 -0.66
C LYS A 486 -15.23 20.39 -1.05
N ASP A 487 -14.84 21.30 -0.16
CA ASP A 487 -13.80 22.29 -0.40
C ASP A 487 -12.72 22.20 0.67
N ALA A 488 -11.50 22.58 0.31
CA ALA A 488 -10.42 22.67 1.25
C ALA A 488 -10.60 23.82 2.25
N PHE A 489 -10.21 23.58 3.48
CA PHE A 489 -10.07 24.65 4.47
C PHE A 489 -8.65 25.22 4.43
N THR A 490 -8.53 26.54 4.59
CA THR A 490 -7.20 27.15 4.75
C THR A 490 -6.79 27.11 6.22
N VAL A 491 -5.68 26.41 6.50
CA VAL A 491 -5.03 26.41 7.83
C VAL A 491 -3.85 27.38 7.78
N ARG A 492 -3.76 28.28 8.77
CA ARG A 492 -2.64 29.22 8.91
C ARG A 492 -1.47 28.57 9.65
N GLY A 493 -0.27 28.79 9.13
CA GLY A 493 0.96 28.34 9.75
C GLY A 493 1.49 29.36 10.77
N VAL A 494 2.14 28.86 11.80
CA VAL A 494 2.89 29.62 12.79
C VAL A 494 4.39 29.34 12.56
N ALA A 495 5.19 30.40 12.43
CA ALA A 495 6.62 30.24 12.18
C ALA A 495 7.30 29.49 13.35
N ALA A 496 7.95 28.36 13.04
CA ALA A 496 8.67 27.49 13.96
C ALA A 496 10.03 27.11 13.32
N ALA A 497 11.00 28.01 13.44
CA ALA A 497 12.27 27.89 12.71
C ALA A 497 12.94 26.52 12.89
N PRO A 498 13.45 25.91 11.80
CA PRO A 498 13.56 26.46 10.44
C PRO A 498 12.31 26.33 9.58
N GLY A 499 11.21 25.78 10.07
CA GLY A 499 9.97 25.47 9.36
C GLY A 499 8.75 26.23 9.87
N THR A 500 7.59 25.56 9.80
CA THR A 500 6.28 26.11 10.16
C THR A 500 5.43 25.04 10.85
N ASP A 501 4.74 25.42 11.91
CA ASP A 501 3.76 24.61 12.62
C ASP A 501 2.35 24.87 12.11
N PHE A 502 1.55 23.80 11.97
CA PHE A 502 0.15 23.84 11.62
C PHE A 502 -0.65 23.07 12.68
N GLY A 503 -1.47 23.76 13.46
CA GLY A 503 -2.44 23.12 14.35
C GLY A 503 -3.56 22.46 13.51
N LEU A 504 -3.78 21.17 13.70
CA LEU A 504 -4.79 20.43 12.97
C LEU A 504 -6.11 20.38 13.76
N PRO A 505 -7.26 20.41 13.09
CA PRO A 505 -8.53 20.09 13.75
C PRO A 505 -8.52 18.62 14.20
N PRO A 506 -9.48 18.21 15.05
CA PRO A 506 -9.62 16.80 15.44
C PRO A 506 -9.68 15.89 14.22
N ILE A 507 -8.79 14.88 14.19
CA ILE A 507 -8.65 13.96 13.07
C ILE A 507 -9.38 12.67 13.43
N SER A 508 -10.55 12.45 12.82
CA SER A 508 -11.30 11.20 13.03
C SER A 508 -10.59 10.00 12.41
N VAL A 509 -10.23 10.07 11.10
CA VAL A 509 -9.57 9.01 10.36
C VAL A 509 -8.43 9.56 9.51
N TYR A 510 -8.67 10.60 8.73
CA TYR A 510 -7.75 11.07 7.71
C TYR A 510 -7.91 12.57 7.47
N CYS A 511 -6.79 13.22 7.24
CA CYS A 511 -6.74 14.53 6.60
C CYS A 511 -5.46 14.67 5.75
N ALA A 512 -5.48 15.62 4.83
CA ALA A 512 -4.32 15.95 3.99
C ALA A 512 -4.08 17.45 3.96
N LEU A 513 -2.82 17.87 4.09
CA LEU A 513 -2.39 19.24 3.89
C LEU A 513 -1.66 19.36 2.57
N GLU A 514 -2.16 20.23 1.70
CA GLU A 514 -1.53 20.56 0.42
C GLU A 514 -0.84 21.92 0.54
N PHE A 515 0.43 21.92 0.21
CA PHE A 515 1.30 23.10 0.18
C PHE A 515 1.63 23.43 -1.27
N GLU A 516 1.59 24.71 -1.65
CA GLU A 516 1.99 25.19 -2.97
C GLU A 516 3.20 26.13 -2.85
N GLY A 517 4.17 25.99 -3.75
CA GLY A 517 5.34 26.86 -3.81
C GLY A 517 6.51 26.28 -4.59
N SER A 518 7.45 27.14 -4.95
CA SER A 518 8.65 26.76 -5.71
C SER A 518 9.81 26.22 -4.86
N ASN A 519 9.69 26.21 -3.54
CA ASN A 519 10.75 25.83 -2.59
C ASN A 519 10.32 24.71 -1.63
N LEU A 520 9.44 23.82 -2.09
CA LEU A 520 8.89 22.70 -1.31
C LEU A 520 9.88 21.56 -1.13
#